data_e759c5c4c19ec98228a2333422eb1a30
#
_entry.id   e759c5c4c19ec98228a2333422eb1a30
#
_cell.length_a   1.000
_cell.length_b   1.000
_cell.length_c   1.000
_cell.angle_alpha   90.00
_cell.angle_beta   90.00
_cell.angle_gamma   90.00
#
_symmetry.space_group_name_H-M   'P 1'
#
loop_
_entity.id
_entity.type
_entity.pdbx_description
1 polymer ?
#
loop_
_entity_poly.entity_id
_entity_poly.type
_entity_poly.pdbx_seq_one_letter_code
_entity_poly.pdbx_strand_id
1 'polypeptide(L)'
;MAKTFQFGLALRTQYPMEADITQKFEDLLQVVRLADELGYDSLTKTSHYSTAPYQAFQQFPILARLSAEAPNLRLNAGIILLSLHKPLDIAEQLATIDVMCGGKLIVGAALGYREVELKAFGTNRRERAKRFEENLIAIKRLWTEDSV
;
A
#
# COMPACT_ATOMS: atom_id res chain seq x y z
N MET A 1 23.88 -13.38 -12.73
CA MET A 1 22.84 -14.33 -13.17
C MET A 1 21.48 -13.76 -12.77
N ALA A 2 20.49 -13.71 -13.65
CA ALA A 2 19.14 -13.32 -13.28
C ALA A 2 18.57 -14.37 -12.31
N LYS A 3 17.97 -13.94 -11.19
CA LYS A 3 17.26 -14.86 -10.29
C LYS A 3 16.12 -15.51 -11.04
N THR A 4 16.03 -16.83 -11.03
CA THR A 4 14.94 -17.59 -11.69
C THR A 4 13.60 -17.41 -10.97
N PHE A 5 13.65 -17.15 -9.66
CA PHE A 5 12.49 -16.91 -8.81
C PHE A 5 12.68 -15.66 -7.97
N GLN A 6 11.58 -14.95 -7.69
CA GLN A 6 11.52 -13.81 -6.79
C GLN A 6 10.62 -14.13 -5.61
N PHE A 7 11.04 -13.75 -4.41
CA PHE A 7 10.31 -13.98 -3.18
C PHE A 7 9.86 -12.65 -2.57
N GLY A 8 8.55 -12.49 -2.40
CA GLY A 8 7.97 -11.35 -1.69
C GLY A 8 7.42 -11.77 -0.33
N LEU A 9 7.56 -10.92 0.67
CA LEU A 9 6.96 -11.08 1.98
C LEU A 9 5.69 -10.25 2.09
N ALA A 10 4.55 -10.90 2.38
CA ALA A 10 3.30 -10.22 2.71
C ALA A 10 3.29 -9.87 4.21
N LEU A 11 3.19 -8.59 4.52
CA LEU A 11 3.25 -8.10 5.88
C LEU A 11 1.90 -8.24 6.59
N ARG A 12 1.91 -8.85 7.77
CA ARG A 12 0.77 -8.81 8.67
C ARG A 12 0.75 -7.47 9.39
N THR A 13 -0.29 -6.68 9.21
CA THR A 13 -0.42 -5.34 9.79
C THR A 13 -1.81 -5.08 10.39
N GLN A 14 -2.54 -6.14 10.68
CA GLN A 14 -3.80 -6.14 11.42
C GLN A 14 -3.63 -6.96 12.69
N TYR A 15 -4.03 -6.41 13.81
CA TYR A 15 -3.81 -6.99 15.14
C TYR A 15 -5.10 -6.89 15.96
N PRO A 16 -5.35 -7.83 16.91
CA PRO A 16 -6.45 -7.70 17.86
C PRO A 16 -6.39 -6.37 18.63
N MET A 17 -7.54 -5.88 19.09
CA MET A 17 -7.60 -4.59 19.78
C MET A 17 -6.83 -4.56 21.11
N GLU A 18 -6.67 -5.71 21.75
CA GLU A 18 -5.90 -5.89 22.99
C GLU A 18 -4.38 -5.96 22.79
N ALA A 19 -3.92 -6.07 21.55
CA ALA A 19 -2.49 -6.13 21.26
C ALA A 19 -1.83 -4.75 21.50
N ASP A 20 -0.65 -4.75 22.10
CA ASP A 20 0.19 -3.55 22.17
C ASP A 20 0.67 -3.17 20.76
N ILE A 21 0.01 -2.17 20.18
CA ILE A 21 0.28 -1.75 18.79
C ILE A 21 1.68 -1.14 18.62
N THR A 22 2.23 -0.53 19.68
CA THR A 22 3.59 0.02 19.67
C THR A 22 4.60 -1.11 19.57
N GLN A 23 4.44 -2.15 20.40
CA GLN A 23 5.30 -3.33 20.31
C GLN A 23 5.15 -4.03 18.94
N LYS A 24 3.92 -4.12 18.41
CA LYS A 24 3.68 -4.70 17.08
C LYS A 24 4.33 -3.90 15.95
N PHE A 25 4.49 -2.61 16.11
CA PHE A 25 5.24 -1.80 15.18
C PHE A 25 6.74 -2.13 15.20
N GLU A 26 7.33 -2.24 16.38
CA GLU A 26 8.75 -2.63 16.52
C GLU A 26 8.99 -4.05 16.00
N ASP A 27 8.11 -5.01 16.32
CA ASP A 27 8.16 -6.38 15.78
C ASP A 27 8.13 -6.36 14.23
N LEU A 28 7.29 -5.51 13.64
CA LEU A 28 7.19 -5.35 12.19
C LEU A 28 8.51 -4.85 11.60
N LEU A 29 9.14 -3.84 12.20
CA LEU A 29 10.42 -3.30 11.73
C LEU A 29 11.52 -4.35 11.77
N GLN A 30 11.57 -5.17 12.83
CA GLN A 30 12.54 -6.27 12.93
C GLN A 30 12.36 -7.29 11.79
N VAL A 31 11.12 -7.70 11.52
CA VAL A 31 10.80 -8.62 10.41
C VAL A 31 11.22 -8.03 9.06
N VAL A 32 10.98 -6.73 8.85
CA VAL A 32 11.31 -6.04 7.60
C VAL A 32 12.82 -5.95 7.37
N ARG A 33 13.59 -5.57 8.41
CA ARG A 33 15.07 -5.56 8.36
C ARG A 33 15.64 -6.95 8.07
N LEU A 34 15.11 -7.97 8.75
CA LEU A 34 15.52 -9.35 8.52
C LEU A 34 15.23 -9.81 7.09
N ALA A 35 14.07 -9.43 6.52
CA ALA A 35 13.74 -9.75 5.13
C ALA A 35 14.72 -9.10 4.14
N ASP A 36 15.16 -7.86 4.40
CA ASP A 36 16.18 -7.17 3.61
C ASP A 36 17.53 -7.88 3.70
N GLU A 37 17.96 -8.24 4.91
CA GLU A 37 19.20 -8.97 5.16
C GLU A 37 19.23 -10.36 4.50
N LEU A 38 18.10 -11.07 4.51
CA LEU A 38 17.95 -12.40 3.90
C LEU A 38 17.80 -12.35 2.37
N GLY A 39 17.73 -11.16 1.77
CA GLY A 39 17.67 -10.97 0.33
C GLY A 39 16.32 -11.34 -0.29
N TYR A 40 15.22 -11.09 0.39
CA TYR A 40 13.91 -11.07 -0.26
C TYR A 40 13.89 -10.04 -1.39
N ASP A 41 12.94 -10.16 -2.32
CA ASP A 41 12.84 -9.24 -3.46
C ASP A 41 11.84 -8.11 -3.24
N SER A 42 10.81 -8.33 -2.39
CA SER A 42 9.77 -7.32 -2.13
C SER A 42 9.04 -7.51 -0.81
N LEU A 43 8.46 -6.40 -0.33
CA LEU A 43 7.50 -6.37 0.78
C LEU A 43 6.13 -5.93 0.27
N THR A 44 5.08 -6.65 0.63
CA THR A 44 3.71 -6.31 0.26
C THR A 44 2.92 -5.84 1.47
N LYS A 45 2.34 -4.66 1.39
CA LYS A 45 1.39 -4.11 2.37
C LYS A 45 0.00 -3.99 1.75
N THR A 46 -0.96 -4.67 2.35
CA THR A 46 -2.38 -4.57 1.96
C THR A 46 -3.03 -3.29 2.51
N SER A 47 -4.18 -2.90 1.97
CA SER A 47 -4.97 -1.77 2.44
C SER A 47 -6.35 -2.22 2.93
N HIS A 48 -6.70 -1.79 4.15
CA HIS A 48 -8.04 -1.92 4.70
C HIS A 48 -8.34 -0.75 5.64
N TYR A 49 -9.61 -0.34 5.67
CA TYR A 49 -10.13 0.69 6.54
C TYR A 49 -11.26 0.14 7.40
N SER A 50 -11.58 0.82 8.51
CA SER A 50 -12.68 0.39 9.40
C SER A 50 -12.58 -1.10 9.74
N THR A 51 -11.45 -1.49 10.29
CA THR A 51 -11.06 -2.91 10.44
C THR A 51 -11.59 -3.58 11.71
N ALA A 52 -12.43 -2.88 12.51
CA ALA A 52 -12.97 -3.48 13.73
C ALA A 52 -13.44 -4.94 13.51
N PRO A 53 -13.15 -5.87 14.43
CA PRO A 53 -12.56 -5.70 15.77
C PRO A 53 -11.02 -5.68 15.81
N TYR A 54 -10.36 -5.31 14.74
CA TYR A 54 -8.90 -5.22 14.64
C TYR A 54 -8.44 -3.78 14.55
N GLN A 55 -7.26 -3.49 15.09
CA GLN A 55 -6.49 -2.29 14.78
C GLN A 55 -5.51 -2.57 13.63
N ALA A 56 -5.19 -1.57 12.82
CA ALA A 56 -4.35 -1.77 11.64
C ALA A 56 -3.48 -0.55 11.32
N PHE A 57 -2.25 -0.80 10.89
CA PHE A 57 -1.43 0.24 10.31
C PHE A 57 -1.91 0.57 8.88
N GLN A 58 -2.00 1.85 8.57
CA GLN A 58 -2.38 2.32 7.26
C GLN A 58 -1.25 2.15 6.24
N GLN A 59 -1.64 1.95 4.97
CA GLN A 59 -0.73 1.49 3.92
C GLN A 59 0.38 2.51 3.62
N PHE A 60 0.04 3.75 3.28
CA PHE A 60 1.02 4.73 2.83
C PHE A 60 2.01 5.17 3.91
N PRO A 61 1.57 5.51 5.15
CA PRO A 61 2.51 5.83 6.22
C PRO A 61 3.49 4.70 6.54
N ILE A 62 3.01 3.45 6.51
CA ILE A 62 3.89 2.29 6.73
C ILE A 62 4.88 2.13 5.58
N LEU A 63 4.45 2.17 4.31
CA LEU A 63 5.35 2.04 3.18
C LEU A 63 6.43 3.12 3.18
N ALA A 64 6.07 4.37 3.49
CA ALA A 64 7.03 5.45 3.65
C ALA A 64 8.06 5.16 4.74
N ARG A 65 7.63 4.63 5.89
CA ARG A 65 8.57 4.22 6.97
C ARG A 65 9.46 3.06 6.52
N LEU A 66 8.91 2.04 5.88
CA LEU A 66 9.63 0.84 5.47
C LEU A 66 10.66 1.10 4.37
N SER A 67 10.54 2.18 3.59
CA SER A 67 11.53 2.57 2.59
C SER A 67 12.92 2.81 3.20
N ALA A 68 12.97 3.30 4.44
CA ALA A 68 14.20 3.52 5.19
C ALA A 68 14.72 2.26 5.91
N GLU A 69 13.83 1.32 6.25
CA GLU A 69 14.18 0.11 7.00
C GLU A 69 14.67 -1.03 6.10
N ALA A 70 14.22 -1.07 4.85
CA ALA A 70 14.55 -2.10 3.88
C ALA A 70 14.91 -1.49 2.51
N PRO A 71 16.07 -0.81 2.42
CA PRO A 71 16.44 -0.04 1.24
C PRO A 71 16.70 -0.89 -0.01
N ASN A 72 16.90 -2.19 0.13
CA ASN A 72 17.15 -3.08 -1.01
C ASN A 72 15.88 -3.70 -1.61
N LEU A 73 14.78 -3.72 -0.86
CA LEU A 73 13.53 -4.35 -1.28
C LEU A 73 12.65 -3.44 -2.14
N ARG A 74 11.88 -4.04 -3.03
CA ARG A 74 10.75 -3.37 -3.67
C ARG A 74 9.61 -3.25 -2.66
N LEU A 75 8.99 -2.09 -2.59
CA LEU A 75 7.79 -1.88 -1.79
C LEU A 75 6.55 -2.07 -2.66
N ASN A 76 5.66 -2.97 -2.27
CA ASN A 76 4.42 -3.25 -2.99
C ASN A 76 3.21 -2.74 -2.19
N ALA A 77 2.59 -1.66 -2.69
CA ALA A 77 1.25 -1.25 -2.27
C ALA A 77 0.23 -2.22 -2.86
N GLY A 78 0.14 -3.39 -2.28
CA GLY A 78 -0.59 -4.52 -2.83
C GLY A 78 -1.74 -4.99 -1.95
N ILE A 79 -2.91 -4.45 -2.17
CA ILE A 79 -3.45 -3.56 -3.20
C ILE A 79 -4.01 -2.27 -2.60
N ILE A 80 -4.06 -1.21 -3.39
CA ILE A 80 -4.78 0.02 -3.06
C ILE A 80 -6.25 -0.15 -3.46
N LEU A 81 -7.17 0.23 -2.58
CA LEU A 81 -8.61 0.26 -2.89
C LEU A 81 -8.94 1.56 -3.65
N LEU A 82 -8.53 1.62 -4.92
CA LEU A 82 -8.45 2.86 -5.69
C LEU A 82 -9.78 3.59 -5.84
N SER A 83 -10.89 2.87 -5.85
CA SER A 83 -12.25 3.47 -5.92
C SER A 83 -12.61 4.33 -4.71
N LEU A 84 -11.89 4.19 -3.58
CA LEU A 84 -12.15 4.93 -2.35
C LEU A 84 -11.52 6.33 -2.36
N HIS A 85 -10.48 6.54 -3.14
CA HIS A 85 -9.59 7.69 -3.04
C HIS A 85 -9.87 8.79 -4.08
N LYS A 86 -9.24 9.93 -3.88
CA LYS A 86 -9.15 10.99 -4.89
C LYS A 86 -7.87 10.77 -5.71
N PRO A 87 -7.94 10.86 -7.05
CA PRO A 87 -6.79 10.51 -7.90
C PRO A 87 -5.56 11.38 -7.67
N LEU A 88 -5.72 12.70 -7.51
CA LEU A 88 -4.61 13.61 -7.27
C LEU A 88 -3.86 13.27 -5.98
N ASP A 89 -4.58 13.11 -4.87
CA ASP A 89 -3.99 12.78 -3.56
C ASP A 89 -3.18 11.48 -3.62
N ILE A 90 -3.73 10.43 -4.26
CA ILE A 90 -3.04 9.16 -4.42
C ILE A 90 -1.85 9.26 -5.36
N ALA A 91 -1.95 10.01 -6.45
CA ALA A 91 -0.85 10.20 -7.39
C ALA A 91 0.36 10.84 -6.71
N GLU A 92 0.15 11.89 -5.91
CA GLU A 92 1.22 12.59 -5.19
C GLU A 92 1.83 11.73 -4.07
N GLN A 93 1.02 11.02 -3.28
CA GLN A 93 1.51 10.13 -2.23
C GLN A 93 2.35 8.98 -2.80
N LEU A 94 1.89 8.34 -3.87
CA LEU A 94 2.62 7.24 -4.52
C LEU A 94 3.92 7.73 -5.16
N ALA A 95 3.91 8.87 -5.84
CA ALA A 95 5.12 9.46 -6.40
C ALA A 95 6.14 9.78 -5.29
N THR A 96 5.66 10.32 -4.15
CA THR A 96 6.51 10.59 -2.99
C THR A 96 7.14 9.30 -2.45
N ILE A 97 6.36 8.25 -2.25
CA ILE A 97 6.87 6.96 -1.75
C ILE A 97 7.83 6.33 -2.76
N ASP A 98 7.57 6.46 -4.06
CA ASP A 98 8.46 5.95 -5.10
C ASP A 98 9.85 6.61 -5.06
N VAL A 99 9.89 7.94 -4.90
CA VAL A 99 11.15 8.67 -4.65
C VAL A 99 11.85 8.17 -3.38
N MET A 100 11.12 8.00 -2.28
CA MET A 100 11.67 7.53 -1.00
C MET A 100 12.28 6.12 -1.09
N CYS A 101 11.73 5.24 -1.91
CA CYS A 101 12.27 3.89 -2.11
C CYS A 101 13.16 3.76 -3.37
N GLY A 102 13.59 4.88 -3.96
CA GLY A 102 14.53 4.89 -5.09
C GLY A 102 13.97 4.29 -6.39
N GLY A 103 12.70 4.56 -6.70
CA GLY A 103 12.03 4.07 -7.92
C GLY A 103 11.66 2.59 -7.87
N LYS A 104 11.48 2.01 -6.67
CA LYS A 104 11.21 0.57 -6.48
C LYS A 104 9.78 0.28 -6.02
N LEU A 105 8.87 1.25 -6.11
CA LEU A 105 7.48 1.05 -5.74
C LEU A 105 6.74 0.19 -6.79
N ILE A 106 5.99 -0.78 -6.29
CA ILE A 106 5.02 -1.56 -7.06
C ILE A 106 3.62 -1.11 -6.62
N VAL A 107 2.78 -0.77 -7.58
CA VAL A 107 1.40 -0.33 -7.30
C VAL A 107 0.42 -1.36 -7.81
N GLY A 108 -0.22 -2.08 -6.89
CA GLY A 108 -1.37 -2.91 -7.16
C GLY A 108 -2.66 -2.17 -6.82
N ALA A 109 -3.63 -2.17 -7.71
CA ALA A 109 -4.90 -1.47 -7.51
C ALA A 109 -6.11 -2.39 -7.68
N ALA A 110 -7.16 -2.18 -6.89
CA ALA A 110 -8.42 -2.93 -6.98
C ALA A 110 -9.63 -2.08 -6.61
N LEU A 111 -10.82 -2.63 -6.91
CA LEU A 111 -12.11 -1.97 -6.71
C LEU A 111 -12.53 -1.82 -5.24
N GLY A 112 -12.00 -2.67 -4.35
CA GLY A 112 -12.58 -2.82 -3.02
C GLY A 112 -13.91 -3.59 -3.05
N TYR A 113 -14.29 -4.17 -1.90
CA TYR A 113 -15.49 -5.01 -1.80
C TYR A 113 -16.28 -4.81 -0.49
N ARG A 114 -15.63 -4.31 0.56
CA ARG A 114 -16.26 -4.14 1.87
C ARG A 114 -17.17 -2.92 1.88
N GLU A 115 -18.44 -3.15 2.19
CA GLU A 115 -19.45 -2.09 2.16
C GLU A 115 -19.18 -0.98 3.20
N VAL A 116 -18.62 -1.35 4.35
CA VAL A 116 -18.25 -0.40 5.40
C VAL A 116 -17.17 0.59 4.91
N GLU A 117 -16.19 0.11 4.13
CA GLU A 117 -15.16 0.96 3.53
C GLU A 117 -15.76 1.89 2.47
N LEU A 118 -16.56 1.34 1.57
CA LEU A 118 -17.22 2.12 0.52
C LEU A 118 -18.08 3.25 1.11
N LYS A 119 -18.90 2.95 2.11
CA LYS A 119 -19.74 3.95 2.79
C LYS A 119 -18.91 5.01 3.53
N ALA A 120 -17.88 4.59 4.24
CA ALA A 120 -16.99 5.51 4.98
C ALA A 120 -16.29 6.53 4.06
N PHE A 121 -16.01 6.14 2.81
CA PHE A 121 -15.39 6.99 1.80
C PHE A 121 -16.40 7.66 0.83
N GLY A 122 -17.70 7.62 1.14
CA GLY A 122 -18.73 8.29 0.37
C GLY A 122 -18.97 7.71 -1.02
N THR A 123 -18.81 6.39 -1.17
CA THR A 123 -19.08 5.67 -2.41
C THR A 123 -19.88 4.39 -2.15
N ASN A 124 -20.17 3.64 -3.18
CA ASN A 124 -20.98 2.42 -3.10
C ASN A 124 -20.56 1.37 -4.16
N ARG A 125 -21.14 0.17 -4.07
CA ARG A 125 -20.81 -0.93 -4.98
C ARG A 125 -21.12 -0.65 -6.46
N ARG A 126 -22.12 0.19 -6.76
CA ARG A 126 -22.53 0.48 -8.14
C ARG A 126 -21.52 1.40 -8.82
N GLU A 127 -20.95 2.34 -8.07
CA GLU A 127 -20.03 3.36 -8.59
C GLU A 127 -18.57 2.90 -8.60
N ARG A 128 -18.19 1.91 -7.80
CA ARG A 128 -16.78 1.55 -7.55
C ARG A 128 -15.99 1.22 -8.83
N ALA A 129 -16.60 0.56 -9.81
CA ALA A 129 -15.92 0.20 -11.05
C ALA A 129 -15.61 1.45 -11.89
N LYS A 130 -16.60 2.31 -12.08
CA LYS A 130 -16.43 3.58 -12.80
C LYS A 130 -15.39 4.46 -12.12
N ARG A 131 -15.49 4.64 -10.80
CA ARG A 131 -14.50 5.40 -10.02
C ARG A 131 -13.09 4.83 -10.12
N PHE A 132 -12.96 3.51 -10.11
CA PHE A 132 -11.67 2.85 -10.28
C PHE A 132 -11.04 3.16 -11.64
N GLU A 133 -11.80 3.03 -12.72
CA GLU A 133 -11.33 3.31 -14.08
C GLU A 133 -10.95 4.78 -14.26
N GLU A 134 -11.81 5.71 -13.84
CA GLU A 134 -11.55 7.15 -13.89
C GLU A 134 -10.31 7.53 -13.07
N ASN A 135 -10.18 7.02 -11.84
CA ASN A 135 -9.04 7.29 -11.00
C ASN A 135 -7.74 6.72 -11.59
N LEU A 136 -7.77 5.51 -12.14
CA LEU A 136 -6.59 4.90 -12.76
C LEU A 136 -6.10 5.70 -13.97
N ILE A 137 -7.04 6.14 -14.81
CA ILE A 137 -6.73 6.98 -15.97
C ILE A 137 -6.15 8.33 -15.50
N ALA A 138 -6.81 8.99 -14.55
CA ALA A 138 -6.37 10.28 -14.02
C ALA A 138 -4.96 10.20 -13.41
N ILE A 139 -4.67 9.19 -12.59
CA ILE A 139 -3.35 8.99 -11.98
C ILE A 139 -2.28 8.78 -13.05
N LYS A 140 -2.53 7.97 -14.06
CA LYS A 140 -1.58 7.76 -15.15
C LYS A 140 -1.28 9.08 -15.89
N ARG A 141 -2.30 9.88 -16.18
CA ARG A 141 -2.14 11.19 -16.83
C ARG A 141 -1.36 12.15 -15.95
N LEU A 142 -1.68 12.25 -14.65
CA LEU A 142 -0.96 13.07 -13.68
C LEU A 142 0.54 12.73 -13.59
N TRP A 143 0.93 11.52 -13.89
CA TRP A 143 2.34 11.11 -13.90
C TRP A 143 3.04 11.30 -15.25
N THR A 144 2.31 11.49 -16.34
CA THR A 144 2.87 11.42 -17.69
C THR A 144 2.58 12.64 -18.56
N GLU A 145 1.67 13.53 -18.14
CA GLU A 145 1.26 14.71 -18.90
C GLU A 145 1.57 15.98 -18.11
N ASP A 146 1.94 17.07 -18.83
CA ASP A 146 2.26 18.37 -18.21
C ASP A 146 1.03 19.07 -17.62
N SER A 147 -0.17 18.71 -18.08
CA SER A 147 -1.45 19.24 -17.57
C SER A 147 -2.57 18.21 -17.73
N VAL A 148 -3.43 18.09 -16.71
CA VAL A 148 -4.55 17.12 -16.68
C VAL A 148 -5.84 17.80 -16.27
#